data_e536796416e5c71c436bd9a09fa1bc0c
#
_entry.id   e536796416e5c71c436bd9a09fa1bc0c
#
_cell.length_a   1.000
_cell.length_b   1.000
_cell.length_c   1.000
_cell.angle_alpha   90.00
_cell.angle_beta   90.00
_cell.angle_gamma   90.00
#
_symmetry.space_group_name_H-M   'P 1'
#
loop_
_entity.id
_entity.type
_entity.pdbx_description
1 polymer ?
#
loop_
_entity_poly.entity_id
_entity_poly.type
_entity_poly.pdbx_seq_one_letter_code
_entity_poly.pdbx_strand_id
1 'polypeptide(L)'
;MADRFARSLALARASWSVVRADKELLWLPVLSVLALMLLVGSFVAPAVALGAFDAAAASGDPPAGFALVAFVFYVLAYFVAIFFNTALVGAAMIRMDGGNPTLRDGLAIARSRVGRIFGYAVIAATVGLLLQALEQRVGWVGRFVIKLIGVTWTLATFLVVPVLVTRDVGPIDAVKESAGLLRKTWG
;
A
#
# COMPACT_ATOMS: atom_id res chain seq x y z
N MET A 1 30.00 3.34 15.76
CA MET A 1 28.72 4.00 15.42
C MET A 1 28.84 4.89 14.18
N ALA A 2 29.93 5.64 14.00
CA ALA A 2 30.17 6.52 12.86
C ALA A 2 30.10 5.79 11.50
N ASP A 3 30.65 4.55 11.39
CA ASP A 3 30.64 3.78 10.13
C ASP A 3 29.25 3.29 9.71
N ARG A 4 28.34 3.05 10.66
CA ARG A 4 26.96 2.69 10.35
C ARG A 4 26.19 3.88 9.79
N PHE A 5 26.42 5.07 10.39
CA PHE A 5 25.80 6.31 9.94
C PHE A 5 26.32 6.72 8.55
N ALA A 6 27.62 6.60 8.32
CA ALA A 6 28.25 6.87 7.03
C ALA A 6 27.70 5.94 5.91
N ARG A 7 27.54 4.64 6.21
CA ARG A 7 26.91 3.67 5.29
C ARG A 7 25.45 4.00 4.99
N SER A 8 24.66 4.33 6.01
CA SER A 8 23.27 4.74 5.82
C SER A 8 23.16 5.99 4.96
N LEU A 9 24.05 6.97 5.17
CA LEU A 9 24.10 8.20 4.38
C LEU A 9 24.52 7.93 2.93
N ALA A 10 25.48 7.03 2.73
CA ALA A 10 25.91 6.61 1.39
C ALA A 10 24.79 5.91 0.64
N LEU A 11 24.05 4.99 1.30
CA LEU A 11 22.87 4.34 0.73
C LEU A 11 21.76 5.34 0.40
N ALA A 12 21.48 6.30 1.29
CA ALA A 12 20.50 7.35 1.03
C ALA A 12 20.90 8.23 -0.17
N ARG A 13 22.19 8.59 -0.29
CA ARG A 13 22.72 9.35 -1.44
C ARG A 13 22.64 8.53 -2.73
N ALA A 14 22.98 7.25 -2.68
CA ALA A 14 22.88 6.36 -3.85
C ALA A 14 21.40 6.22 -4.29
N SER A 15 20.47 6.00 -3.37
CA SER A 15 19.03 5.98 -3.66
C SER A 15 18.55 7.30 -4.24
N TRP A 16 19.00 8.43 -3.70
CA TRP A 16 18.65 9.76 -4.21
C TRP A 16 19.21 10.03 -5.60
N SER A 17 20.42 9.55 -5.92
CA SER A 17 21.00 9.67 -7.26
C SER A 17 20.21 8.89 -8.31
N VAL A 18 19.69 7.70 -7.97
CA VAL A 18 18.82 6.90 -8.84
C VAL A 18 17.52 7.66 -9.12
N VAL A 19 16.88 8.21 -8.08
CA VAL A 19 15.64 8.98 -8.21
C VAL A 19 15.85 10.24 -9.09
N ARG A 20 16.99 10.91 -8.97
CA ARG A 20 17.31 12.08 -9.80
C ARG A 20 17.66 11.73 -11.25
N ALA A 21 18.24 10.55 -11.49
CA ALA A 21 18.60 10.11 -12.83
C ALA A 21 17.37 9.83 -13.70
N ASP A 22 16.28 9.33 -13.08
CA ASP A 22 15.07 8.91 -13.79
C ASP A 22 13.86 9.77 -13.40
N LYS A 23 13.82 11.00 -13.90
CA LYS A 23 12.70 11.93 -13.66
C LYS A 23 11.34 11.35 -14.07
N GLU A 24 11.33 10.44 -15.05
CA GLU A 24 10.10 9.76 -15.48
C GLU A 24 9.50 8.89 -14.37
N LEU A 25 10.32 8.27 -13.51
CA LEU A 25 9.84 7.45 -12.42
C LEU A 25 9.13 8.27 -11.33
N LEU A 26 9.43 9.56 -11.21
CA LEU A 26 8.76 10.47 -10.28
C LEU A 26 7.28 10.70 -10.64
N TRP A 27 6.89 10.43 -11.88
CA TRP A 27 5.49 10.50 -12.29
C TRP A 27 4.64 9.38 -11.68
N LEU A 28 5.22 8.22 -11.32
CA LEU A 28 4.47 7.11 -10.73
C LEU A 28 3.82 7.48 -9.38
N PRO A 29 4.54 8.07 -8.40
CA PRO A 29 3.92 8.58 -7.18
C PRO A 29 2.88 9.68 -7.46
N VAL A 30 3.14 10.59 -8.41
CA VAL A 30 2.19 11.65 -8.76
C VAL A 30 0.90 11.06 -9.34
N LEU A 31 1.01 10.09 -10.25
CA LEU A 31 -0.15 9.39 -10.81
C LEU A 31 -0.90 8.61 -9.73
N SER A 32 -0.20 8.02 -8.77
CA SER A 32 -0.82 7.34 -7.62
C SER A 32 -1.69 8.31 -6.81
N VAL A 33 -1.15 9.50 -6.49
CA VAL A 33 -1.90 10.53 -5.74
C VAL A 33 -3.10 11.01 -6.55
N LEU A 34 -2.94 11.28 -7.85
CA LEU A 34 -4.05 11.69 -8.72
C LEU A 34 -5.13 10.61 -8.82
N ALA A 35 -4.74 9.34 -8.97
CA ALA A 35 -5.68 8.23 -9.01
C ALA A 35 -6.43 8.06 -7.68
N LEU A 36 -5.74 8.24 -6.54
CA LEU A 36 -6.38 8.23 -5.23
C LEU A 36 -7.32 9.42 -5.03
N MET A 37 -6.97 10.61 -5.48
CA MET A 37 -7.85 11.79 -5.43
C MET A 37 -9.11 11.58 -6.27
N LEU A 38 -8.97 11.02 -7.48
CA LEU A 38 -10.11 10.65 -8.33
C LEU A 38 -10.99 9.58 -7.67
N LEU A 39 -10.37 8.58 -7.05
CA LEU A 39 -11.08 7.55 -6.31
C LEU A 39 -11.87 8.17 -5.15
N VAL A 40 -11.25 8.99 -4.31
CA VAL A 40 -11.93 9.69 -3.20
C VAL A 40 -13.08 10.54 -3.74
N GLY A 41 -12.84 11.34 -4.77
CA GLY A 41 -13.87 12.17 -5.40
C GLY A 41 -15.05 11.36 -5.92
N SER A 42 -14.80 10.18 -6.52
CA SER A 42 -15.84 9.31 -7.05
C SER A 42 -16.75 8.69 -5.98
N PHE A 43 -16.28 8.58 -4.73
CA PHE A 43 -17.08 8.11 -3.60
C PHE A 43 -17.72 9.26 -2.81
N VAL A 44 -16.95 10.34 -2.58
CA VAL A 44 -17.41 11.48 -1.78
C VAL A 44 -18.46 12.31 -2.52
N ALA A 45 -18.27 12.60 -3.81
CA ALA A 45 -19.19 13.43 -4.55
C ALA A 45 -20.63 12.86 -4.62
N PRO A 46 -20.85 11.56 -4.92
CA PRO A 46 -22.18 10.97 -4.84
C PRO A 46 -22.74 10.96 -3.40
N ALA A 47 -21.89 10.70 -2.39
CA ALA A 47 -22.34 10.66 -1.01
C ALA A 47 -22.85 12.04 -0.54
N VAL A 48 -22.17 13.12 -0.94
CA VAL A 48 -22.63 14.49 -0.69
C VAL A 48 -23.91 14.79 -1.46
N ALA A 49 -23.95 14.48 -2.76
CA ALA A 49 -25.11 14.74 -3.62
C ALA A 49 -26.39 14.01 -3.15
N LEU A 50 -26.25 12.85 -2.55
CA LEU A 50 -27.36 12.05 -2.00
C LEU A 50 -27.69 12.41 -0.53
N GLY A 51 -27.02 13.39 0.07
CA GLY A 51 -27.24 13.79 1.47
C GLY A 51 -26.88 12.67 2.49
N ALA A 52 -26.01 11.74 2.12
CA ALA A 52 -25.67 10.60 2.99
C ALA A 52 -25.04 11.03 4.32
N PHE A 53 -24.29 12.13 4.34
CA PHE A 53 -23.69 12.69 5.55
C PHE A 53 -24.73 13.34 6.47
N ASP A 54 -25.72 14.05 5.88
CA ASP A 54 -26.81 14.69 6.65
C ASP A 54 -27.73 13.62 7.24
N ALA A 55 -28.03 12.58 6.48
CA ALA A 55 -28.83 11.44 6.95
C ALA A 55 -28.12 10.68 8.09
N ALA A 56 -26.82 10.45 7.98
CA ALA A 56 -26.03 9.83 9.04
C ALA A 56 -25.94 10.69 10.29
N ALA A 57 -25.79 12.01 10.13
CA ALA A 57 -25.78 12.96 11.26
C ALA A 57 -27.13 13.03 11.97
N ALA A 58 -28.23 12.94 11.24
CA ALA A 58 -29.58 12.98 11.80
C ALA A 58 -29.99 11.69 12.52
N SER A 59 -29.57 10.53 12.01
CA SER A 59 -29.90 9.22 12.58
C SER A 59 -28.95 8.76 13.68
N GLY A 60 -27.74 9.31 13.72
CA GLY A 60 -26.64 8.82 14.57
C GLY A 60 -26.03 7.48 14.13
N ASP A 61 -26.60 6.85 13.10
CA ASP A 61 -26.14 5.58 12.56
C ASP A 61 -25.74 5.71 11.07
N PRO A 62 -24.71 4.99 10.63
CA PRO A 62 -24.35 4.99 9.23
C PRO A 62 -25.46 4.36 8.36
N PRO A 63 -25.70 4.87 7.14
CA PRO A 63 -26.70 4.34 6.23
C PRO A 63 -26.53 2.84 5.97
N ALA A 64 -27.62 2.13 5.68
CA ALA A 64 -27.56 0.73 5.27
C ALA A 64 -26.62 0.56 4.07
N GLY A 65 -25.71 -0.42 4.12
CA GLY A 65 -24.73 -0.65 3.09
C GLY A 65 -23.44 0.18 3.20
N PHE A 66 -23.36 1.16 4.12
CA PHE A 66 -22.15 1.97 4.30
C PHE A 66 -20.89 1.11 4.51
N ALA A 67 -21.00 0.04 5.33
CA ALA A 67 -19.87 -0.86 5.58
C ALA A 67 -19.35 -1.52 4.29
N LEU A 68 -20.24 -1.92 3.38
CA LEU A 68 -19.86 -2.49 2.09
C LEU A 68 -19.18 -1.45 1.19
N VAL A 69 -19.74 -0.25 1.12
CA VAL A 69 -19.17 0.86 0.34
C VAL A 69 -17.79 1.22 0.89
N ALA A 70 -17.64 1.32 2.20
CA ALA A 70 -16.36 1.56 2.85
C ALA A 70 -15.35 0.44 2.55
N PHE A 71 -15.77 -0.82 2.63
CA PHE A 71 -14.90 -1.95 2.28
C PHE A 71 -14.40 -1.86 0.84
N VAL A 72 -15.32 -1.65 -0.12
CA VAL A 72 -14.96 -1.49 -1.54
C VAL A 72 -14.00 -0.32 -1.74
N PHE A 73 -14.27 0.82 -1.10
CA PHE A 73 -13.38 1.97 -1.14
C PHE A 73 -11.97 1.64 -0.63
N TYR A 74 -11.86 0.97 0.52
CA TYR A 74 -10.57 0.57 1.09
C TYR A 74 -9.81 -0.40 0.17
N VAL A 75 -10.51 -1.41 -0.37
CA VAL A 75 -9.90 -2.35 -1.33
C VAL A 75 -9.35 -1.61 -2.55
N LEU A 76 -10.13 -0.70 -3.14
CA LEU A 76 -9.70 0.09 -4.29
C LEU A 76 -8.55 1.05 -3.95
N ALA A 77 -8.58 1.68 -2.79
CA ALA A 77 -7.50 2.56 -2.34
C ALA A 77 -6.19 1.79 -2.14
N TYR A 78 -6.23 0.63 -1.46
CA TYR A 78 -5.08 -0.25 -1.34
C TYR A 78 -4.60 -0.76 -2.70
N PHE A 79 -5.53 -1.13 -3.58
CA PHE A 79 -5.19 -1.58 -4.93
C PHE A 79 -4.41 -0.50 -5.70
N VAL A 80 -4.92 0.73 -5.73
CA VAL A 80 -4.26 1.86 -6.41
C VAL A 80 -2.86 2.08 -5.83
N ALA A 81 -2.74 2.17 -4.50
CA ALA A 81 -1.46 2.41 -3.85
C ALA A 81 -0.45 1.29 -4.14
N ILE A 82 -0.87 0.02 -4.03
CA ILE A 82 0.01 -1.14 -4.26
C ILE A 82 0.36 -1.26 -5.75
N PHE A 83 -0.57 -0.97 -6.66
CA PHE A 83 -0.35 -1.00 -8.11
C PHE A 83 0.77 -0.05 -8.53
N PHE A 84 0.69 1.21 -8.13
CA PHE A 84 1.73 2.20 -8.46
C PHE A 84 3.05 1.93 -7.73
N ASN A 85 2.98 1.41 -6.51
CA ASN A 85 4.18 0.97 -5.78
C ASN A 85 4.87 -0.21 -6.48
N THR A 86 4.10 -1.16 -6.99
CA THR A 86 4.59 -2.29 -7.79
C THR A 86 5.24 -1.80 -9.09
N ALA A 87 4.63 -0.82 -9.77
CA ALA A 87 5.18 -0.20 -10.96
C ALA A 87 6.54 0.48 -10.66
N LEU A 88 6.62 1.23 -9.56
CA LEU A 88 7.83 1.91 -9.14
C LEU A 88 8.96 0.92 -8.80
N VAL A 89 8.65 -0.10 -7.99
CA VAL A 89 9.63 -1.14 -7.61
C VAL A 89 10.09 -1.92 -8.84
N GLY A 90 9.18 -2.27 -9.75
CA GLY A 90 9.52 -2.96 -10.99
C GLY A 90 10.44 -2.14 -11.88
N ALA A 91 10.17 -0.85 -12.06
CA ALA A 91 11.03 0.06 -12.80
C ALA A 91 12.41 0.25 -12.12
N ALA A 92 12.43 0.39 -10.78
CA ALA A 92 13.68 0.47 -10.03
C ALA A 92 14.55 -0.77 -10.19
N MET A 93 13.97 -1.96 -10.30
CA MET A 93 14.72 -3.20 -10.55
C MET A 93 15.37 -3.22 -11.93
N ILE A 94 14.66 -2.79 -12.99
CA ILE A 94 15.24 -2.64 -14.33
C ILE A 94 16.47 -1.72 -14.27
N ARG A 95 16.38 -0.63 -13.47
CA ARG A 95 17.51 0.30 -13.31
C ARG A 95 18.68 -0.33 -12.58
N MET A 96 18.42 -1.11 -11.55
CA MET A 96 19.46 -1.81 -10.79
C MET A 96 20.18 -2.86 -11.65
N ASP A 97 19.49 -3.45 -12.63
CA ASP A 97 20.06 -4.39 -13.60
C ASP A 97 20.80 -3.67 -14.76
N GLY A 98 20.96 -2.34 -14.67
CA GLY A 98 21.69 -1.53 -15.66
C GLY A 98 20.84 -1.06 -16.86
N GLY A 99 19.54 -1.34 -16.86
CA GLY A 99 18.61 -0.87 -17.89
C GLY A 99 18.22 0.61 -17.72
N ASN A 100 17.44 1.11 -18.68
CA ASN A 100 16.85 2.45 -18.64
C ASN A 100 15.33 2.34 -18.60
N PRO A 101 14.72 2.22 -17.39
CA PRO A 101 13.30 2.01 -17.25
C PRO A 101 12.50 3.26 -17.66
N THR A 102 11.40 3.03 -18.35
CA THR A 102 10.40 4.05 -18.64
C THR A 102 9.19 3.92 -17.71
N LEU A 103 8.36 4.96 -17.65
CA LEU A 103 7.06 4.89 -16.97
C LEU A 103 6.22 3.70 -17.48
N ARG A 104 6.27 3.45 -18.80
CA ARG A 104 5.52 2.38 -19.43
C ARG A 104 5.98 1.00 -18.98
N ASP A 105 7.27 0.80 -18.79
CA ASP A 105 7.82 -0.48 -18.32
C ASP A 105 7.35 -0.80 -16.90
N GLY A 106 7.41 0.18 -16.01
CA GLY A 106 6.88 0.04 -14.65
C GLY A 106 5.40 -0.32 -14.64
N LEU A 107 4.58 0.40 -15.40
CA LEU A 107 3.14 0.13 -15.50
C LEU A 107 2.86 -1.24 -16.15
N ALA A 108 3.65 -1.68 -17.13
CA ALA A 108 3.52 -3.00 -17.75
C ALA A 108 3.78 -4.11 -16.74
N ILE A 109 4.81 -3.97 -15.87
CA ILE A 109 5.09 -4.91 -14.77
C ILE A 109 3.90 -4.98 -13.80
N ALA A 110 3.39 -3.85 -13.34
CA ALA A 110 2.25 -3.83 -12.44
C ALA A 110 0.99 -4.45 -13.09
N ARG A 111 0.75 -4.14 -14.37
CA ARG A 111 -0.39 -4.69 -15.12
C ARG A 111 -0.31 -6.21 -15.29
N SER A 112 0.89 -6.76 -15.53
CA SER A 112 1.07 -8.22 -15.63
C SER A 112 0.77 -8.97 -14.32
N ARG A 113 0.72 -8.25 -13.20
CA ARG A 113 0.52 -8.79 -11.85
C ARG A 113 -0.78 -8.30 -11.19
N VAL A 114 -1.68 -7.68 -11.97
CA VAL A 114 -2.89 -7.01 -11.46
C VAL A 114 -3.75 -7.91 -10.57
N GLY A 115 -3.93 -9.17 -10.92
CA GLY A 115 -4.70 -10.12 -10.11
C GLY A 115 -4.10 -10.40 -8.73
N ARG A 116 -2.77 -10.50 -8.65
CA ARG A 116 -2.06 -10.70 -7.37
C ARG A 116 -2.07 -9.45 -6.51
N ILE A 117 -1.90 -8.28 -7.15
CA ILE A 117 -2.00 -6.98 -6.50
C ILE A 117 -3.40 -6.80 -5.91
N PHE A 118 -4.44 -7.13 -6.69
CA PHE A 118 -5.81 -7.04 -6.23
C PHE A 118 -6.08 -8.01 -5.07
N GLY A 119 -5.65 -9.27 -5.18
CA GLY A 119 -5.78 -10.24 -4.10
C GLY A 119 -5.09 -9.77 -2.81
N TYR A 120 -3.91 -9.17 -2.91
CA TYR A 120 -3.22 -8.61 -1.74
C TYR A 120 -3.94 -7.36 -1.20
N ALA A 121 -4.49 -6.50 -2.06
CA ALA A 121 -5.27 -5.35 -1.65
C ALA A 121 -6.52 -5.75 -0.83
N VAL A 122 -7.20 -6.83 -1.23
CA VAL A 122 -8.34 -7.38 -0.47
C VAL A 122 -7.88 -7.85 0.92
N ILE A 123 -6.76 -8.58 1.01
CA ILE A 123 -6.20 -9.04 2.29
C ILE A 123 -5.84 -7.83 3.17
N ALA A 124 -5.12 -6.85 2.63
CA ALA A 124 -4.69 -5.67 3.37
C ALA A 124 -5.87 -4.83 3.86
N ALA A 125 -6.88 -4.61 3.02
CA ALA A 125 -8.11 -3.90 3.38
C ALA A 125 -8.89 -4.65 4.47
N THR A 126 -9.01 -5.97 4.35
CA THR A 126 -9.71 -6.81 5.35
C THR A 126 -9.01 -6.73 6.70
N VAL A 127 -7.69 -6.93 6.74
CA VAL A 127 -6.92 -6.83 7.99
C VAL A 127 -7.02 -5.42 8.58
N GLY A 128 -6.87 -4.38 7.76
CA GLY A 128 -6.98 -2.99 8.21
C GLY A 128 -8.33 -2.68 8.86
N LEU A 129 -9.44 -3.07 8.21
CA LEU A 129 -10.79 -2.85 8.73
C LEU A 129 -11.07 -3.69 9.98
N LEU A 130 -10.58 -4.93 10.05
CA LEU A 130 -10.71 -5.77 11.26
C LEU A 130 -9.98 -5.14 12.44
N LEU A 131 -8.74 -4.67 12.25
CA LEU A 131 -7.99 -3.99 13.31
C LEU A 131 -8.70 -2.72 13.77
N GLN A 132 -9.23 -1.93 12.83
CA GLN A 132 -9.99 -0.72 13.14
C GLN A 132 -11.28 -1.04 13.92
N ALA A 133 -12.03 -2.05 13.51
CA ALA A 133 -13.26 -2.47 14.19
C ALA A 133 -12.98 -2.99 15.61
N LEU A 134 -11.87 -3.71 15.80
CA LEU A 134 -11.44 -4.16 17.11
C LEU A 134 -11.00 -2.99 17.99
N GLU A 135 -10.27 -2.01 17.45
CA GLU A 135 -9.81 -0.82 18.18
C GLU A 135 -10.97 -0.01 18.77
N GLN A 136 -12.11 0.06 18.05
CA GLN A 136 -13.32 0.77 18.50
C GLN A 136 -14.04 0.08 19.67
N ARG A 137 -13.84 -1.23 19.87
CA ARG A 137 -14.55 -2.03 20.88
C ARG A 137 -13.78 -2.25 22.16
N VAL A 138 -12.52 -1.82 22.23
CA VAL A 138 -11.64 -2.08 23.38
C VAL A 138 -11.26 -0.79 24.10
N GLY A 139 -10.97 -0.90 25.40
CA GLY A 139 -10.45 0.19 26.20
C GLY A 139 -9.02 0.61 25.80
N TRP A 140 -8.45 1.57 26.49
CA TRP A 140 -7.15 2.17 26.13
C TRP A 140 -6.00 1.16 26.07
N VAL A 141 -5.95 0.18 26.98
CA VAL A 141 -4.94 -0.89 26.97
C VAL A 141 -5.10 -1.76 25.72
N GLY A 142 -6.34 -2.17 25.40
CA GLY A 142 -6.64 -2.94 24.22
C GLY A 142 -6.28 -2.23 22.92
N ARG A 143 -6.52 -0.91 22.82
CA ARG A 143 -6.10 -0.09 21.68
C ARG A 143 -4.58 -0.10 21.49
N PHE A 144 -3.82 -0.05 22.59
CA PHE A 144 -2.35 -0.14 22.51
C PHE A 144 -1.91 -1.49 21.94
N VAL A 145 -2.50 -2.59 22.40
CA VAL A 145 -2.21 -3.95 21.87
C VAL A 145 -2.56 -4.07 20.39
N ILE A 146 -3.74 -3.57 19.98
CA ILE A 146 -4.15 -3.62 18.57
C ILE A 146 -3.22 -2.79 17.69
N LYS A 147 -2.75 -1.62 18.15
CA LYS A 147 -1.75 -0.83 17.44
C LYS A 147 -0.42 -1.57 17.27
N LEU A 148 0.03 -2.31 18.28
CA LEU A 148 1.22 -3.16 18.16
C LEU A 148 1.02 -4.28 17.13
N ILE A 149 -0.17 -4.90 17.09
CA ILE A 149 -0.51 -5.89 16.05
C ILE A 149 -0.47 -5.22 14.67
N GLY A 150 -1.01 -4.01 14.52
CA GLY A 150 -0.97 -3.25 13.28
C GLY A 150 0.45 -2.92 12.83
N VAL A 151 1.33 -2.52 13.74
CA VAL A 151 2.76 -2.31 13.45
C VAL A 151 3.41 -3.62 13.01
N THR A 152 3.16 -4.73 13.72
CA THR A 152 3.69 -6.05 13.35
C THR A 152 3.22 -6.46 11.96
N TRP A 153 1.94 -6.23 11.63
CA TRP A 153 1.39 -6.47 10.30
C TRP A 153 2.11 -5.61 9.24
N THR A 154 2.27 -4.33 9.49
CA THR A 154 2.98 -3.40 8.57
C THR A 154 4.42 -3.86 8.32
N LEU A 155 5.13 -4.26 9.37
CA LEU A 155 6.47 -4.83 9.23
C LEU A 155 6.44 -6.14 8.45
N ALA A 156 5.58 -7.09 8.81
CA ALA A 156 5.48 -8.38 8.13
C ALA A 156 5.17 -8.25 6.62
N THR A 157 4.43 -7.21 6.23
CA THR A 157 4.02 -6.96 4.85
C THR A 157 4.94 -5.98 4.10
N PHE A 158 5.97 -5.46 4.74
CA PHE A 158 6.86 -4.44 4.17
C PHE A 158 7.50 -4.86 2.83
N LEU A 159 7.89 -6.12 2.71
CA LEU A 159 8.53 -6.67 1.51
C LEU A 159 7.55 -7.36 0.54
N VAL A 160 6.23 -7.28 0.76
CA VAL A 160 5.25 -7.93 -0.11
C VAL A 160 5.33 -7.39 -1.53
N VAL A 161 5.46 -6.08 -1.73
CA VAL A 161 5.56 -5.48 -3.07
C VAL A 161 6.81 -5.98 -3.82
N PRO A 162 8.03 -5.90 -3.28
CA PRO A 162 9.21 -6.52 -3.89
C PRO A 162 9.02 -8.02 -4.20
N VAL A 163 8.43 -8.79 -3.30
CA VAL A 163 8.16 -10.22 -3.52
C VAL A 163 7.20 -10.42 -4.69
N LEU A 164 6.10 -9.67 -4.76
CA LEU A 164 5.16 -9.72 -5.88
C LEU A 164 5.80 -9.33 -7.22
N VAL A 165 6.80 -8.46 -7.22
CA VAL A 165 7.55 -8.07 -8.43
C VAL A 165 8.52 -9.16 -8.87
N THR A 166 9.26 -9.75 -7.93
CA THR A 166 10.36 -10.66 -8.24
C THR A 166 9.95 -12.11 -8.39
N ARG A 167 8.86 -12.50 -7.71
CA ARG A 167 8.46 -13.91 -7.62
C ARG A 167 7.07 -14.14 -8.18
N ASP A 168 6.88 -15.35 -8.70
CA ASP A 168 5.60 -15.80 -9.26
C ASP A 168 4.78 -16.52 -8.18
N VAL A 169 4.44 -15.78 -7.09
CA VAL A 169 3.72 -16.31 -5.93
C VAL A 169 2.37 -15.63 -5.75
N GLY A 170 1.45 -16.34 -5.10
CA GLY A 170 0.15 -15.79 -4.73
C GLY A 170 0.24 -14.73 -3.61
N PRO A 171 -0.82 -13.94 -3.39
CA PRO A 171 -0.80 -12.84 -2.42
C PRO A 171 -0.55 -13.32 -0.97
N ILE A 172 -1.11 -14.46 -0.57
CA ILE A 172 -0.90 -15.05 0.77
C ILE A 172 0.55 -15.51 0.95
N ASP A 173 1.11 -16.16 -0.07
CA ASP A 173 2.49 -16.64 -0.01
C ASP A 173 3.49 -15.48 -0.06
N ALA A 174 3.16 -14.39 -0.77
CA ALA A 174 3.93 -13.17 -0.73
C ALA A 174 4.00 -12.56 0.68
N VAL A 175 2.90 -12.58 1.45
CA VAL A 175 2.90 -12.14 2.86
C VAL A 175 3.76 -13.06 3.72
N LYS A 176 3.64 -14.38 3.59
CA LYS A 176 4.46 -15.35 4.33
C LYS A 176 5.94 -15.17 4.03
N GLU A 177 6.28 -15.01 2.76
CA GLU A 177 7.64 -14.83 2.31
C GLU A 177 8.24 -13.50 2.77
N SER A 178 7.47 -12.41 2.69
CA SER A 178 7.84 -11.11 3.24
C SER A 178 8.20 -11.21 4.73
N ALA A 179 7.34 -11.83 5.53
CA ALA A 179 7.59 -12.05 6.95
C ALA A 179 8.82 -12.93 7.20
N GLY A 180 9.02 -13.98 6.37
CA GLY A 180 10.18 -14.87 6.44
C GLY A 180 11.50 -14.15 6.12
N LEU A 181 11.51 -13.29 5.12
CA LEU A 181 12.67 -12.48 4.74
C LEU A 181 13.05 -11.49 5.86
N LEU A 182 12.06 -10.81 6.43
CA LEU A 182 12.29 -9.91 7.55
C LEU A 182 12.90 -10.63 8.74
N ARG A 183 12.35 -11.79 9.11
CA ARG A 183 12.86 -12.59 10.21
C ARG A 183 14.30 -13.04 10.00
N LYS A 184 14.68 -13.39 8.77
CA LYS A 184 16.06 -13.80 8.44
C LYS A 184 17.05 -12.63 8.47
N THR A 185 16.59 -11.43 8.21
CA THR A 185 17.46 -10.25 8.09
C THR A 185 17.60 -9.50 9.42
N TRP A 186 16.57 -9.56 10.27
CA TRP A 186 16.45 -8.75 11.50
C TRP A 186 16.25 -9.58 12.77
N GLY A 187 16.05 -10.88 12.69
CA GLY A 187 15.95 -11.86 13.78
C GLY A 187 17.22 -12.67 13.89
#